data_f3b9b1e11ad15a7f656ba852c54299cd
#
_entry.id   f3b9b1e11ad15a7f656ba852c54299cd
#
_cell.length_a   1.000
_cell.length_b   1.000
_cell.length_c   1.000
_cell.angle_alpha   90.00
_cell.angle_beta   90.00
_cell.angle_gamma   90.00
#
_symmetry.space_group_name_H-M   'P 1'
#
loop_
_entity.id
_entity.type
_entity.pdbx_description
1 polymer ?
#
loop_
_entity_poly.entity_id
_entity_poly.type
_entity_poly.pdbx_seq_one_letter_code
_entity_poly.pdbx_strand_id
1 'polypeptide(L)'
;MLFNVTEQLAVLSGIFDGDQAGPGLDDPQLRNRYGVNFRVNDPPLLLGQLQYAWNNKKGDPNLAGQFKLGGWRHFGPFQDQRFASNAVSLAAPSSSGTPLLLAGDIGGWAVFEQQIYRMPNTDDRGMGIFGRISGAPADRNLVDLYIDAGIEFIGLSAKRPDDKFGIAAGYAHISRRAQQLDNDYRNFVRPDWPQRSFEGLLTAVYQYQIREGWSVQPNFQYIIHPGGGAAAPSGAFPGVRLKNAAVLGIRTTLKF
;
A
#
# COMPACT_ATOMS: atom_id res chain seq x y z
N MET A 1 -8.97 -3.44 18.56
CA MET A 1 -10.00 -4.26 19.22
C MET A 1 -10.67 -5.10 18.15
N LEU A 2 -10.85 -6.41 18.36
CA LEU A 2 -11.61 -7.30 17.48
C LEU A 2 -12.90 -7.71 18.22
N PHE A 3 -14.03 -7.56 17.57
CA PHE A 3 -15.33 -7.94 18.10
C PHE A 3 -16.05 -8.84 17.10
N ASN A 4 -16.29 -10.08 17.46
CA ASN A 4 -17.06 -11.03 16.65
C ASN A 4 -18.57 -10.81 16.91
N VAL A 5 -19.28 -10.28 15.91
CA VAL A 5 -20.73 -10.04 15.97
C VAL A 5 -21.47 -11.36 15.76
N THR A 6 -20.99 -12.17 14.80
CA THR A 6 -21.44 -13.53 14.52
C THR A 6 -20.22 -14.40 14.19
N GLU A 7 -20.43 -15.68 13.88
CA GLU A 7 -19.35 -16.55 13.39
C GLU A 7 -18.75 -16.09 12.06
N GLN A 8 -19.50 -15.33 11.27
CA GLN A 8 -19.12 -14.87 9.93
C GLN A 8 -18.75 -13.39 9.91
N LEU A 9 -19.28 -12.58 10.84
CA LEU A 9 -19.13 -11.14 10.84
C LEU A 9 -18.28 -10.69 12.04
N ALA A 10 -17.20 -9.99 11.78
CA ALA A 10 -16.35 -9.36 12.77
C ALA A 10 -16.17 -7.87 12.50
N VAL A 11 -16.01 -7.08 13.56
CA VAL A 11 -15.67 -5.66 13.55
C VAL A 11 -14.31 -5.47 14.16
N LEU A 12 -13.43 -4.77 13.46
CA LEU A 12 -12.15 -4.33 14.00
C LEU A 12 -12.18 -2.83 14.16
N SER A 13 -11.62 -2.33 15.26
CA SER A 13 -11.42 -0.90 15.46
C SER A 13 -10.12 -0.65 16.23
N GLY A 14 -9.51 0.49 15.99
CA GLY A 14 -8.29 0.90 16.66
C GLY A 14 -8.14 2.41 16.69
N ILE A 15 -7.50 2.87 17.78
CA ILE A 15 -7.04 4.25 17.94
C ILE A 15 -5.53 4.18 18.07
N PHE A 16 -4.83 4.96 17.27
CA PHE A 16 -3.39 4.98 17.20
C PHE A 16 -2.90 6.43 17.36
N ASP A 17 -1.67 6.57 17.81
CA ASP A 17 -0.96 7.82 17.66
C ASP A 17 -0.74 8.12 16.17
N GLY A 18 -1.07 9.33 15.75
CA GLY A 18 -1.01 9.70 14.33
C GLY A 18 0.36 10.18 13.85
N ASP A 19 1.27 10.57 14.77
CA ASP A 19 2.64 10.97 14.42
C ASP A 19 3.67 10.37 15.38
N GLN A 20 3.99 9.11 15.21
CA GLN A 20 4.96 8.39 16.05
C GLN A 20 6.38 8.94 15.98
N ALA A 21 6.72 9.67 14.92
CA ALA A 21 8.01 10.33 14.79
C ALA A 21 8.07 11.65 15.58
N GLY A 22 6.92 12.27 15.81
CA GLY A 22 6.77 13.59 16.43
C GLY A 22 7.06 14.74 15.46
N PRO A 23 6.81 15.98 15.87
CA PRO A 23 6.98 17.18 15.05
C PRO A 23 8.46 17.41 14.71
N GLY A 24 8.71 17.95 13.52
CA GLY A 24 10.05 18.29 13.04
C GLY A 24 10.13 18.31 11.51
N LEU A 25 11.21 18.91 11.00
CA LEU A 25 11.48 19.02 9.57
C LEU A 25 12.38 17.88 9.05
N ASP A 26 13.06 17.18 9.96
CA ASP A 26 13.93 16.05 9.61
C ASP A 26 13.12 14.83 9.17
N ASP A 27 13.81 13.89 8.52
CA ASP A 27 13.21 12.61 8.11
C ASP A 27 12.54 11.92 9.33
N PRO A 28 11.26 11.51 9.23
CA PRO A 28 10.55 10.81 10.28
C PRO A 28 11.31 9.60 10.84
N GLN A 29 12.07 8.89 10.00
CA GLN A 29 12.88 7.74 10.41
C GLN A 29 14.06 8.13 11.30
N LEU A 30 14.54 9.38 11.23
CA LEU A 30 15.63 9.89 12.06
C LEU A 30 15.13 10.47 13.39
N ARG A 31 13.93 11.03 13.43
CA ARG A 31 13.35 11.67 14.62
C ARG A 31 13.07 10.70 15.78
N ASN A 32 12.62 9.49 15.44
CA ASN A 32 12.43 8.40 16.43
C ASN A 32 13.13 7.12 15.96
N ARG A 33 14.42 7.25 15.63
CA ARG A 33 15.23 6.21 14.97
C ARG A 33 15.34 4.89 15.73
N TYR A 34 15.18 4.91 17.04
CA TYR A 34 15.22 3.71 17.89
C TYR A 34 13.83 3.14 18.22
N GLY A 35 12.74 3.86 17.86
CA GLY A 35 11.37 3.44 18.13
C GLY A 35 11.00 3.38 19.62
N VAL A 36 11.77 4.04 20.50
CA VAL A 36 11.56 4.01 21.95
C VAL A 36 10.94 5.28 22.53
N ASN A 37 10.68 6.28 21.69
CA ASN A 37 9.97 7.48 22.09
C ASN A 37 8.47 7.28 21.86
N PHE A 38 7.76 6.92 22.92
CA PHE A 38 6.29 6.71 22.88
C PHE A 38 5.56 8.02 23.11
N ARG A 39 4.96 8.54 22.05
CA ARG A 39 4.17 9.76 22.07
C ARG A 39 2.69 9.41 22.17
N VAL A 40 1.93 10.23 22.88
CA VAL A 40 0.46 10.07 23.06
C VAL A 40 -0.28 11.40 22.94
N ASN A 41 0.43 12.48 22.58
CA ASN A 41 -0.10 13.84 22.52
C ASN A 41 -0.36 14.31 21.09
N ASP A 42 -0.06 13.47 20.11
CA ASP A 42 -0.26 13.82 18.69
C ASP A 42 -1.71 13.54 18.26
N PRO A 43 -2.20 14.21 17.22
CA PRO A 43 -3.54 13.99 16.72
C PRO A 43 -3.80 12.52 16.38
N PRO A 44 -4.88 11.90 16.87
CA PRO A 44 -5.09 10.47 16.72
C PRO A 44 -5.40 10.05 15.27
N LEU A 45 -5.09 8.78 14.99
CA LEU A 45 -5.56 8.04 13.83
C LEU A 45 -6.60 7.00 14.29
N LEU A 46 -7.80 7.07 13.75
CA LEU A 46 -8.85 6.07 13.94
C LEU A 46 -8.88 5.13 12.74
N LEU A 47 -9.00 3.83 13.01
CA LEU A 47 -9.20 2.79 12.01
C LEU A 47 -10.44 1.97 12.36
N GLY A 48 -11.24 1.62 11.34
CA GLY A 48 -12.38 0.74 11.48
C GLY A 48 -12.52 -0.18 10.28
N GLN A 49 -12.90 -1.47 10.52
CA GLN A 49 -13.11 -2.46 9.47
C GLN A 49 -14.19 -3.45 9.84
N LEU A 50 -15.07 -3.73 8.88
CA LEU A 50 -15.97 -4.87 8.90
C LEU A 50 -15.33 -6.01 8.12
N GLN A 51 -15.46 -7.24 8.62
CA GLN A 51 -15.03 -8.46 7.95
C GLN A 51 -16.20 -9.44 7.89
N TYR A 52 -16.50 -9.92 6.71
CA TYR A 52 -17.49 -10.99 6.50
C TYR A 52 -16.79 -12.17 5.82
N ALA A 53 -16.79 -13.33 6.49
CA ALA A 53 -16.16 -14.54 6.00
C ALA A 53 -17.21 -15.66 5.86
N TRP A 54 -17.09 -16.46 4.81
CA TRP A 54 -17.98 -17.57 4.54
C TRP A 54 -17.20 -18.84 4.23
N ASN A 55 -17.78 -19.98 4.57
CA ASN A 55 -17.24 -21.31 4.31
C ASN A 55 -15.79 -21.51 4.81
N ASN A 56 -15.44 -20.87 5.93
CA ASN A 56 -14.07 -20.86 6.46
C ASN A 56 -13.84 -21.83 7.64
N LYS A 57 -14.82 -22.67 7.93
CA LYS A 57 -14.67 -23.74 8.94
C LYS A 57 -13.90 -24.90 8.35
N LYS A 58 -13.09 -25.56 9.17
CA LYS A 58 -12.38 -26.78 8.79
C LYS A 58 -13.39 -27.85 8.37
N GLY A 59 -13.16 -28.45 7.18
CA GLY A 59 -14.05 -29.46 6.63
C GLY A 59 -15.30 -28.91 5.95
N ASP A 60 -15.44 -27.58 5.78
CA ASP A 60 -16.56 -27.01 5.02
C ASP A 60 -16.50 -27.49 3.56
N PRO A 61 -17.57 -28.04 3.01
CA PRO A 61 -17.59 -28.56 1.64
C PRO A 61 -17.47 -27.45 0.57
N ASN A 62 -17.88 -26.23 0.90
CA ASN A 62 -17.86 -25.11 -0.01
C ASN A 62 -16.54 -24.35 0.01
N LEU A 63 -16.26 -23.58 -1.02
CA LEU A 63 -15.03 -22.78 -1.15
C LEU A 63 -15.06 -21.55 -0.22
N ALA A 64 -14.00 -21.38 0.56
CA ALA A 64 -13.87 -20.31 1.52
C ALA A 64 -13.64 -18.95 0.85
N GLY A 65 -14.16 -17.90 1.46
CA GLY A 65 -13.91 -16.54 1.01
C GLY A 65 -14.14 -15.52 2.11
N GLN A 66 -13.71 -14.29 1.87
CA GLN A 66 -13.95 -13.17 2.77
C GLN A 66 -14.02 -11.84 2.02
N PHE A 67 -14.77 -10.93 2.60
CA PHE A 67 -14.86 -9.54 2.19
C PHE A 67 -14.57 -8.65 3.39
N LYS A 68 -13.75 -7.63 3.19
CA LYS A 68 -13.43 -6.63 4.21
C LYS A 68 -13.72 -5.25 3.66
N LEU A 69 -14.35 -4.40 4.47
CA LEU A 69 -14.60 -2.99 4.16
C LEU A 69 -14.16 -2.16 5.34
N GLY A 70 -13.29 -1.20 5.10
CA GLY A 70 -12.74 -0.39 6.17
C GLY A 70 -12.46 1.05 5.77
N GLY A 71 -12.10 1.85 6.76
CA GLY A 71 -11.69 3.22 6.58
C GLY A 71 -10.86 3.74 7.74
N TRP A 72 -10.27 4.90 7.52
CA TRP A 72 -9.51 5.63 8.55
C TRP A 72 -9.90 7.11 8.59
N ARG A 73 -9.66 7.71 9.75
CA ARG A 73 -9.70 9.15 9.96
C ARG A 73 -8.49 9.57 10.76
N HIS A 74 -7.64 10.41 10.18
CA HIS A 74 -6.54 11.06 10.87
C HIS A 74 -6.93 12.51 11.19
N PHE A 75 -6.61 12.98 12.39
CA PHE A 75 -7.02 14.32 12.85
C PHE A 75 -5.92 15.37 12.75
N GLY A 76 -4.71 14.98 12.39
CA GLY A 76 -3.57 15.89 12.21
C GLY A 76 -3.63 16.70 10.91
N PRO A 77 -2.73 17.67 10.77
CA PRO A 77 -2.58 18.43 9.53
C PRO A 77 -1.82 17.64 8.46
N PHE A 78 -2.21 17.86 7.21
CA PHE A 78 -1.56 17.29 6.02
C PHE A 78 -1.20 18.38 5.03
N GLN A 79 -0.11 18.20 4.32
CA GLN A 79 0.36 19.15 3.31
C GLN A 79 -0.47 19.02 2.01
N ASP A 80 -0.93 20.15 1.47
CA ASP A 80 -1.53 20.20 0.14
C ASP A 80 -0.46 19.80 -0.90
N GLN A 81 -0.86 18.97 -1.87
CA GLN A 81 0.03 18.42 -2.88
C GLN A 81 0.40 19.43 -3.98
N ARG A 82 -0.16 20.66 -3.96
CA ARG A 82 0.07 21.65 -5.00
C ARG A 82 0.27 23.06 -4.46
N PHE A 83 -0.55 23.49 -3.48
CA PHE A 83 -0.59 24.88 -3.05
C PHE A 83 0.30 25.16 -1.85
N ALA A 84 0.94 26.31 -1.89
CA ALA A 84 1.66 26.89 -0.78
C ALA A 84 0.72 27.62 0.19
N SER A 85 1.23 27.97 1.37
CA SER A 85 0.49 28.67 2.43
C SER A 85 -0.09 30.02 2.01
N ASN A 86 0.46 30.65 0.97
CA ASN A 86 -0.05 31.86 0.35
C ASN A 86 -1.01 31.59 -0.83
N ALA A 87 -1.58 30.39 -0.91
CA ALA A 87 -2.58 29.94 -1.88
C ALA A 87 -2.16 29.96 -3.36
N VAL A 88 -0.86 30.12 -3.66
CA VAL A 88 -0.34 29.95 -5.02
C VAL A 88 0.32 28.57 -5.16
N SER A 89 0.60 28.15 -6.40
CA SER A 89 1.29 26.88 -6.64
C SER A 89 2.67 26.86 -5.97
N LEU A 90 3.07 25.71 -5.42
CA LEU A 90 4.41 25.48 -4.88
C LEU A 90 5.51 25.69 -5.93
N ALA A 91 5.19 25.53 -7.23
CA ALA A 91 6.12 25.73 -8.33
C ALA A 91 6.20 27.21 -8.77
N ALA A 92 5.29 28.10 -8.33
CA ALA A 92 5.27 29.48 -8.77
C ALA A 92 6.41 30.28 -8.18
N PRO A 93 7.00 31.25 -8.92
CA PRO A 93 8.07 32.12 -8.41
C PRO A 93 7.66 32.95 -7.18
N SER A 94 6.36 33.23 -7.03
CA SER A 94 5.78 33.95 -5.88
C SER A 94 5.35 33.05 -4.72
N SER A 95 5.65 31.76 -4.80
CA SER A 95 5.33 30.78 -3.75
C SER A 95 6.05 31.11 -2.44
N SER A 96 5.37 30.88 -1.31
CA SER A 96 6.02 30.90 0.00
C SER A 96 7.01 29.75 0.20
N GLY A 97 6.97 28.72 -0.67
CA GLY A 97 7.77 27.50 -0.55
C GLY A 97 7.27 26.54 0.55
N THR A 98 6.36 26.97 1.41
CA THR A 98 5.78 26.15 2.49
C THR A 98 4.41 25.63 2.06
N PRO A 99 4.16 24.30 2.06
CA PRO A 99 2.86 23.78 1.69
C PRO A 99 1.73 24.28 2.58
N LEU A 100 0.54 24.50 1.98
CA LEU A 100 -0.70 24.76 2.71
C LEU A 100 -1.05 23.53 3.57
N LEU A 101 -1.37 23.76 4.83
CA LEU A 101 -1.82 22.71 5.73
C LEU A 101 -3.34 22.55 5.68
N LEU A 102 -3.79 21.33 5.40
CA LEU A 102 -5.19 20.91 5.38
C LEU A 102 -5.49 20.11 6.64
N ALA A 103 -6.66 20.35 7.24
CA ALA A 103 -7.06 19.67 8.47
C ALA A 103 -7.52 18.24 8.21
N GLY A 104 -6.89 17.28 8.86
CA GLY A 104 -7.24 15.88 8.85
C GLY A 104 -7.03 15.17 7.51
N ASP A 105 -7.15 13.86 7.54
CA ASP A 105 -7.21 13.00 6.36
C ASP A 105 -8.22 11.87 6.59
N ILE A 106 -8.77 11.33 5.52
CA ILE A 106 -9.76 10.27 5.53
C ILE A 106 -9.50 9.35 4.34
N GLY A 107 -9.75 8.08 4.51
CA GLY A 107 -9.73 7.16 3.38
C GLY A 107 -10.44 5.87 3.70
N GLY A 108 -10.53 5.01 2.69
CA GLY A 108 -11.19 3.73 2.84
C GLY A 108 -10.60 2.67 1.93
N TRP A 109 -10.93 1.42 2.26
CA TRP A 109 -10.51 0.26 1.47
C TRP A 109 -11.59 -0.82 1.45
N ALA A 110 -11.56 -1.62 0.39
CA ALA A 110 -12.24 -2.89 0.31
C ALA A 110 -11.26 -3.98 -0.09
N VAL A 111 -11.43 -5.18 0.47
CA VAL A 111 -10.64 -6.37 0.14
C VAL A 111 -11.59 -7.53 -0.10
N PHE A 112 -11.33 -8.27 -1.16
CA PHE A 112 -12.03 -9.50 -1.51
C PHE A 112 -11.01 -10.62 -1.65
N GLU A 113 -11.29 -11.77 -1.04
CA GLU A 113 -10.49 -12.99 -1.14
C GLU A 113 -11.43 -14.19 -1.33
N GLN A 114 -11.13 -15.04 -2.31
CA GLN A 114 -11.96 -16.19 -2.63
C GLN A 114 -11.09 -17.37 -3.06
N GLN A 115 -11.27 -18.50 -2.39
CA GLN A 115 -10.78 -19.76 -2.88
C GLN A 115 -11.61 -20.14 -4.12
N ILE A 116 -10.96 -20.40 -5.25
CA ILE A 116 -11.64 -20.76 -6.53
C ILE A 116 -11.49 -22.23 -6.89
N TYR A 117 -10.52 -22.90 -6.25
CA TYR A 117 -10.32 -24.32 -6.38
C TYR A 117 -9.73 -24.89 -5.08
N ARG A 118 -10.23 -26.05 -4.65
CA ARG A 118 -9.69 -26.79 -3.49
C ARG A 118 -9.26 -28.18 -3.96
N MET A 119 -8.06 -28.60 -3.58
CA MET A 119 -7.61 -29.96 -3.83
C MET A 119 -8.41 -30.94 -2.98
N PRO A 120 -8.79 -32.10 -3.54
CA PRO A 120 -9.52 -33.13 -2.78
C PRO A 120 -8.80 -33.52 -1.49
N ASN A 121 -9.58 -33.72 -0.42
CA ASN A 121 -9.11 -34.12 0.91
C ASN A 121 -8.14 -33.10 1.56
N THR A 122 -8.26 -31.82 1.23
CA THR A 122 -7.51 -30.73 1.87
C THR A 122 -8.44 -29.57 2.19
N ASP A 123 -8.09 -28.74 3.18
CA ASP A 123 -8.87 -27.55 3.53
C ASP A 123 -8.32 -26.28 2.86
N ASP A 124 -7.01 -26.18 2.70
CA ASP A 124 -6.28 -24.96 2.35
C ASP A 124 -5.49 -25.05 1.03
N ARG A 125 -5.27 -26.27 0.51
CA ARG A 125 -4.54 -26.46 -0.76
C ARG A 125 -5.44 -26.20 -1.96
N GLY A 126 -4.88 -25.53 -2.98
CA GLY A 126 -5.63 -25.22 -4.19
C GLY A 126 -5.28 -23.86 -4.77
N MET A 127 -6.27 -23.14 -5.20
CA MET A 127 -6.14 -21.84 -5.85
C MET A 127 -7.06 -20.82 -5.20
N GLY A 128 -6.56 -19.62 -4.96
CA GLY A 128 -7.29 -18.48 -4.48
C GLY A 128 -7.02 -17.22 -5.30
N ILE A 129 -7.99 -16.34 -5.35
CA ILE A 129 -7.86 -14.99 -5.90
C ILE A 129 -8.07 -13.96 -4.82
N PHE A 130 -7.45 -12.81 -4.98
CA PHE A 130 -7.70 -11.66 -4.13
C PHE A 130 -7.76 -10.38 -4.96
N GLY A 131 -8.43 -9.37 -4.42
CA GLY A 131 -8.43 -8.02 -4.95
C GLY A 131 -8.59 -7.03 -3.82
N ARG A 132 -7.92 -5.88 -3.95
CA ARG A 132 -8.01 -4.77 -3.01
C ARG A 132 -8.12 -3.47 -3.76
N ILE A 133 -8.95 -2.57 -3.23
CA ILE A 133 -9.04 -1.18 -3.65
C ILE A 133 -8.98 -0.29 -2.43
N SER A 134 -8.28 0.83 -2.53
CA SER A 134 -8.28 1.88 -1.51
C SER A 134 -8.23 3.26 -2.13
N GLY A 135 -8.79 4.23 -1.42
CA GLY A 135 -8.84 5.62 -1.88
C GLY A 135 -8.74 6.62 -0.75
N ALA A 136 -8.21 7.81 -1.07
CA ALA A 136 -8.03 8.94 -0.17
C ALA A 136 -8.16 10.27 -0.95
N PRO A 137 -8.39 11.43 -0.27
CA PRO A 137 -8.50 12.74 -0.92
C PRO A 137 -7.25 13.12 -1.72
N ALA A 138 -7.45 13.55 -2.96
CA ALA A 138 -6.38 13.89 -3.90
C ALA A 138 -5.59 15.15 -3.52
N ASP A 139 -6.14 16.01 -2.65
CA ASP A 139 -5.55 17.30 -2.29
C ASP A 139 -4.36 17.17 -1.31
N ARG A 140 -4.33 16.13 -0.52
CA ARG A 140 -3.33 15.88 0.53
C ARG A 140 -2.62 14.55 0.41
N ASN A 141 -3.05 13.66 -0.47
CA ASN A 141 -2.43 12.38 -0.73
C ASN A 141 -1.76 12.36 -2.09
N LEU A 142 -0.52 11.87 -2.15
CA LEU A 142 0.18 11.66 -3.42
C LEU A 142 -0.48 10.57 -4.24
N VAL A 143 -0.92 9.49 -3.59
CA VAL A 143 -1.70 8.40 -4.20
C VAL A 143 -3.14 8.54 -3.70
N ASP A 144 -4.08 8.79 -4.60
CA ASP A 144 -5.50 8.95 -4.27
C ASP A 144 -6.34 7.71 -4.57
N LEU A 145 -5.81 6.78 -5.38
CA LEU A 145 -6.41 5.49 -5.69
C LEU A 145 -5.33 4.42 -5.79
N TYR A 146 -5.54 3.30 -5.09
CA TYR A 146 -4.71 2.10 -5.20
C TYR A 146 -5.59 0.89 -5.46
N ILE A 147 -5.19 0.04 -6.42
CA ILE A 147 -5.86 -1.22 -6.75
C ILE A 147 -4.80 -2.29 -6.88
N ASP A 148 -5.02 -3.46 -6.31
CA ASP A 148 -4.26 -4.65 -6.62
C ASP A 148 -5.15 -5.88 -6.72
N ALA A 149 -4.66 -6.88 -7.48
CA ALA A 149 -5.30 -8.17 -7.59
C ALA A 149 -4.27 -9.24 -7.91
N GLY A 150 -4.57 -10.48 -7.55
CA GLY A 150 -3.67 -11.59 -7.82
C GLY A 150 -4.34 -12.94 -7.66
N ILE A 151 -3.54 -13.95 -7.99
CA ILE A 151 -3.88 -15.36 -7.84
C ILE A 151 -2.77 -16.05 -7.06
N GLU A 152 -3.16 -16.89 -6.10
CA GLU A 152 -2.26 -17.72 -5.31
C GLU A 152 -2.57 -19.20 -5.55
N PHE A 153 -1.51 -20.00 -5.63
CA PHE A 153 -1.53 -21.44 -5.74
C PHE A 153 -0.85 -22.03 -4.52
N ILE A 154 -1.55 -22.88 -3.76
CA ILE A 154 -1.06 -23.50 -2.53
C ILE A 154 -1.02 -25.01 -2.72
N GLY A 155 0.18 -25.59 -2.58
CA GLY A 155 0.38 -27.02 -2.53
C GLY A 155 -0.18 -27.81 -3.71
N LEU A 156 -0.09 -27.28 -4.95
CA LEU A 156 -0.61 -27.95 -6.14
C LEU A 156 0.07 -29.26 -6.48
N SER A 157 1.29 -29.49 -5.94
CA SER A 157 2.00 -30.74 -6.11
C SER A 157 1.88 -31.62 -4.85
N ALA A 158 1.55 -32.90 -5.00
CA ALA A 158 1.54 -33.85 -3.89
C ALA A 158 2.92 -34.02 -3.21
N LYS A 159 4.01 -33.80 -3.97
CA LYS A 159 5.38 -33.86 -3.45
C LYS A 159 5.79 -32.58 -2.70
N ARG A 160 5.08 -31.49 -2.92
CA ARG A 160 5.36 -30.15 -2.37
C ARG A 160 4.06 -29.51 -1.84
N PRO A 161 3.45 -30.09 -0.79
CA PRO A 161 2.14 -29.64 -0.30
C PRO A 161 2.15 -28.26 0.34
N ASP A 162 3.30 -27.80 0.84
CA ASP A 162 3.43 -26.55 1.61
C ASP A 162 4.00 -25.39 0.76
N ASP A 163 4.35 -25.68 -0.50
CA ASP A 163 4.85 -24.64 -1.40
C ASP A 163 3.72 -23.75 -1.89
N LYS A 164 4.06 -22.47 -2.12
CA LYS A 164 3.12 -21.50 -2.65
C LYS A 164 3.71 -20.79 -3.86
N PHE A 165 2.87 -20.48 -4.81
CA PHE A 165 3.19 -19.63 -5.95
C PHE A 165 2.13 -18.56 -6.10
N GLY A 166 2.53 -17.32 -6.36
CA GLY A 166 1.61 -16.22 -6.56
C GLY A 166 2.04 -15.30 -7.68
N ILE A 167 1.05 -14.76 -8.39
CA ILE A 167 1.22 -13.67 -9.36
C ILE A 167 0.24 -12.58 -8.99
N ALA A 168 0.71 -11.33 -8.98
CA ALA A 168 -0.15 -10.18 -8.68
C ALA A 168 0.25 -8.96 -9.51
N ALA A 169 -0.73 -8.07 -9.71
CA ALA A 169 -0.55 -6.76 -10.29
C ALA A 169 -1.08 -5.69 -9.33
N GLY A 170 -0.37 -4.57 -9.25
CA GLY A 170 -0.77 -3.39 -8.48
C GLY A 170 -0.75 -2.13 -9.34
N TYR A 171 -1.62 -1.19 -9.02
CA TYR A 171 -1.75 0.11 -9.67
C TYR A 171 -1.95 1.18 -8.60
N ALA A 172 -1.07 2.18 -8.58
CA ALA A 172 -1.16 3.36 -7.73
C ALA A 172 -1.32 4.61 -8.60
N HIS A 173 -2.49 5.24 -8.54
CA HIS A 173 -2.75 6.48 -9.27
C HIS A 173 -2.15 7.66 -8.53
N ILE A 174 -1.36 8.47 -9.22
CA ILE A 174 -0.87 9.73 -8.67
C ILE A 174 -2.00 10.76 -8.72
N SER A 175 -2.27 11.39 -7.60
CA SER A 175 -3.39 12.31 -7.44
C SER A 175 -3.37 13.44 -8.48
N ARG A 176 -4.57 13.85 -8.90
CA ARG A 176 -4.71 14.96 -9.83
C ARG A 176 -4.04 16.24 -9.32
N ARG A 177 -4.03 16.45 -8.03
CA ARG A 177 -3.39 17.63 -7.40
C ARG A 177 -1.88 17.60 -7.63
N ALA A 178 -1.22 16.46 -7.42
CA ALA A 178 0.20 16.29 -7.68
C ALA A 178 0.53 16.39 -9.17
N GLN A 179 -0.32 15.86 -10.05
CA GLN A 179 -0.16 16.01 -11.52
C GLN A 179 -0.27 17.47 -11.96
N GLN A 180 -1.17 18.25 -11.36
CA GLN A 180 -1.30 19.68 -11.63
C GLN A 180 -0.05 20.44 -11.15
N LEU A 181 0.56 20.05 -10.02
CA LEU A 181 1.83 20.62 -9.59
C LEU A 181 2.95 20.35 -10.60
N ASP A 182 3.01 19.14 -11.17
CA ASP A 182 3.98 18.83 -12.23
C ASP A 182 3.79 19.70 -13.46
N ASN A 183 2.53 20.01 -13.85
CA ASN A 183 2.23 20.95 -14.92
C ASN A 183 2.66 22.39 -14.56
N ASP A 184 2.48 22.80 -13.30
CA ASP A 184 2.95 24.10 -12.85
C ASP A 184 4.49 24.18 -12.91
N TYR A 185 5.20 23.10 -12.56
CA TYR A 185 6.66 23.03 -12.74
C TYR A 185 7.07 23.15 -14.21
N ARG A 186 6.29 22.59 -15.16
CA ARG A 186 6.54 22.78 -16.61
C ARG A 186 6.39 24.23 -17.02
N ASN A 187 5.41 24.93 -16.47
CA ASN A 187 5.13 26.31 -16.81
C ASN A 187 6.10 27.30 -16.19
N PHE A 188 6.52 27.08 -14.94
CA PHE A 188 7.29 28.05 -14.17
C PHE A 188 8.79 27.73 -14.07
N VAL A 189 9.18 26.45 -14.19
CA VAL A 189 10.57 26.03 -13.94
C VAL A 189 11.23 25.55 -15.23
N ARG A 190 10.68 24.51 -15.88
CA ARG A 190 11.21 23.98 -17.13
C ARG A 190 10.15 23.16 -17.91
N PRO A 191 10.04 23.32 -19.22
CA PRO A 191 8.99 22.67 -20.04
C PRO A 191 9.10 21.14 -20.10
N ASP A 192 10.27 20.57 -19.87
CA ASP A 192 10.54 19.13 -19.91
C ASP A 192 10.40 18.45 -18.54
N TRP A 193 9.82 19.13 -17.54
CA TRP A 193 9.57 18.53 -16.22
C TRP A 193 8.72 17.26 -16.36
N PRO A 194 9.15 16.12 -15.75
CA PRO A 194 8.40 14.88 -15.81
C PRO A 194 7.03 15.02 -15.16
N GLN A 195 6.00 14.56 -15.86
CA GLN A 195 4.64 14.50 -15.33
C GLN A 195 4.38 13.11 -14.75
N ARG A 196 4.06 13.06 -13.48
CA ARG A 196 3.64 11.83 -12.81
C ARG A 196 2.23 11.45 -13.25
N SER A 197 1.93 10.15 -13.22
CA SER A 197 0.60 9.63 -13.59
C SER A 197 0.18 8.43 -12.73
N PHE A 198 0.91 7.35 -12.81
CA PHE A 198 0.68 6.14 -12.02
C PHE A 198 1.98 5.35 -11.87
N GLU A 199 2.04 4.53 -10.82
CA GLU A 199 3.01 3.44 -10.70
C GLU A 199 2.28 2.11 -10.85
N GLY A 200 2.83 1.23 -11.69
CA GLY A 200 2.36 -0.13 -11.87
C GLY A 200 3.36 -1.14 -11.32
N LEU A 201 2.88 -2.22 -10.73
CA LEU A 201 3.70 -3.32 -10.24
C LEU A 201 3.17 -4.63 -10.80
N LEU A 202 4.05 -5.44 -11.40
CA LEU A 202 3.81 -6.85 -11.65
C LEU A 202 4.76 -7.66 -10.78
N THR A 203 4.26 -8.67 -10.08
CA THR A 203 5.08 -9.51 -9.20
C THR A 203 4.76 -10.98 -9.40
N ALA A 204 5.80 -11.81 -9.35
CA ALA A 204 5.69 -13.25 -9.25
C ALA A 204 6.56 -13.73 -8.08
N VAL A 205 6.00 -14.62 -7.27
CA VAL A 205 6.61 -15.09 -6.03
C VAL A 205 6.48 -16.59 -5.94
N TYR A 206 7.53 -17.29 -5.60
CA TYR A 206 7.49 -18.71 -5.26
C TYR A 206 8.03 -18.91 -3.84
N GLN A 207 7.22 -19.49 -2.96
CA GLN A 207 7.64 -19.86 -1.61
C GLN A 207 7.97 -21.35 -1.59
N TYR A 208 9.24 -21.65 -1.42
CA TYR A 208 9.74 -23.01 -1.24
C TYR A 208 9.82 -23.32 0.27
N GLN A 209 9.03 -24.27 0.74
CA GLN A 209 9.10 -24.76 2.12
C GLN A 209 10.23 -25.80 2.24
N ILE A 210 11.33 -25.42 2.90
CA ILE A 210 12.48 -26.32 3.13
C ILE A 210 12.11 -27.38 4.17
N ARG A 211 11.54 -26.91 5.30
CA ARG A 211 11.01 -27.72 6.39
C ARG A 211 10.04 -26.86 7.21
N GLU A 212 9.32 -27.45 8.14
CA GLU A 212 8.51 -26.70 9.08
C GLU A 212 9.34 -25.58 9.76
N GLY A 213 8.79 -24.38 9.81
CA GLY A 213 9.47 -23.19 10.34
C GLY A 213 10.54 -22.57 9.43
N TRP A 214 10.89 -23.16 8.26
CA TRP A 214 11.90 -22.59 7.36
C TRP A 214 11.44 -22.58 5.91
N SER A 215 11.29 -21.39 5.35
CA SER A 215 10.98 -21.17 3.92
C SER A 215 11.95 -20.21 3.24
N VAL A 216 12.10 -20.36 1.94
CA VAL A 216 12.83 -19.45 1.04
C VAL A 216 11.88 -18.99 -0.06
N GLN A 217 11.91 -17.69 -0.36
CA GLN A 217 10.96 -17.04 -1.25
C GLN A 217 11.68 -16.17 -2.29
N PRO A 218 12.14 -16.74 -3.43
CA PRO A 218 12.52 -15.94 -4.57
C PRO A 218 11.31 -15.17 -5.10
N ASN A 219 11.56 -13.93 -5.51
CA ASN A 219 10.54 -13.09 -6.13
C ASN A 219 11.12 -12.28 -7.28
N PHE A 220 10.26 -11.98 -8.23
CA PHE A 220 10.50 -11.06 -9.33
C PHE A 220 9.47 -9.96 -9.29
N GLN A 221 9.91 -8.71 -9.47
CA GLN A 221 9.04 -7.55 -9.56
C GLN A 221 9.43 -6.73 -10.80
N TYR A 222 8.44 -6.27 -11.54
CA TYR A 222 8.61 -5.30 -12.60
C TYR A 222 7.80 -4.06 -12.30
N ILE A 223 8.51 -2.94 -12.10
CA ILE A 223 7.93 -1.66 -11.70
C ILE A 223 7.83 -0.78 -12.95
N ILE A 224 6.62 -0.40 -13.28
CA ILE A 224 6.28 0.50 -14.38
C ILE A 224 6.13 1.90 -13.80
N HIS A 225 6.82 2.88 -14.36
CA HIS A 225 6.83 4.26 -13.90
C HIS A 225 7.13 4.43 -12.40
N PRO A 226 8.32 4.03 -11.91
CA PRO A 226 8.67 4.18 -10.50
C PRO A 226 8.42 5.62 -9.99
N GLY A 227 7.82 5.74 -8.79
CA GLY A 227 7.40 7.02 -8.23
C GLY A 227 6.28 7.71 -9.02
N GLY A 228 5.49 6.94 -9.81
CA GLY A 228 4.49 7.49 -10.72
C GLY A 228 5.08 8.09 -11.99
N GLY A 229 6.35 7.86 -12.29
CA GLY A 229 7.13 8.52 -13.33
C GLY A 229 7.77 9.84 -12.86
N ALA A 230 8.11 9.91 -11.59
CA ALA A 230 8.80 11.06 -10.99
C ALA A 230 10.16 11.36 -11.62
N ALA A 231 10.64 12.57 -11.42
CA ALA A 231 12.02 12.96 -11.71
C ALA A 231 13.00 12.24 -10.78
N ALA A 232 14.12 11.77 -11.31
CA ALA A 232 15.21 11.23 -10.50
C ALA A 232 15.78 12.32 -9.58
N PRO A 233 15.81 12.11 -8.25
CA PRO A 233 16.31 13.13 -7.31
C PRO A 233 17.83 13.29 -7.38
N SER A 234 18.53 12.24 -7.79
CA SER A 234 20.00 12.16 -7.85
C SER A 234 20.46 11.16 -8.90
N GLY A 235 21.76 10.94 -9.03
CA GLY A 235 22.36 9.98 -9.95
C GLY A 235 22.90 10.61 -11.22
N ALA A 236 23.11 9.81 -12.26
CA ALA A 236 23.72 10.26 -13.53
C ALA A 236 22.82 11.25 -14.32
N PHE A 237 21.52 11.22 -14.11
CA PHE A 237 20.54 12.05 -14.82
C PHE A 237 19.51 12.63 -13.85
N PRO A 238 19.90 13.55 -12.94
CA PRO A 238 18.97 14.18 -12.02
C PRO A 238 17.88 14.97 -12.78
N GLY A 239 16.66 14.91 -12.31
CA GLY A 239 15.52 15.59 -12.93
C GLY A 239 14.93 14.91 -14.18
N VAL A 240 15.53 13.83 -14.69
CA VAL A 240 14.97 13.01 -15.78
C VAL A 240 14.01 11.98 -15.19
N ARG A 241 12.98 11.62 -15.93
CA ARG A 241 11.99 10.61 -15.53
C ARG A 241 12.66 9.28 -15.21
N LEU A 242 12.29 8.68 -14.08
CA LEU A 242 12.74 7.34 -13.71
C LEU A 242 12.29 6.31 -14.74
N LYS A 243 13.20 5.41 -15.12
CA LYS A 243 12.92 4.29 -16.02
C LYS A 243 12.25 3.15 -15.26
N ASN A 244 11.50 2.32 -15.99
CA ASN A 244 10.98 1.07 -15.45
C ASN A 244 12.11 0.22 -14.86
N ALA A 245 11.82 -0.53 -13.79
CA ALA A 245 12.81 -1.30 -13.06
C ALA A 245 12.37 -2.77 -12.93
N ALA A 246 13.33 -3.68 -13.11
CA ALA A 246 13.17 -5.09 -12.77
C ALA A 246 13.96 -5.37 -11.48
N VAL A 247 13.32 -6.02 -10.51
CA VAL A 247 13.91 -6.35 -9.22
C VAL A 247 13.80 -7.86 -9.00
N LEU A 248 14.93 -8.47 -8.67
CA LEU A 248 15.01 -9.86 -8.22
C LEU A 248 15.32 -9.84 -6.73
N GLY A 249 14.54 -10.57 -5.95
CA GLY A 249 14.72 -10.66 -4.51
C GLY A 249 14.66 -12.10 -4.01
N ILE A 250 15.31 -12.35 -2.89
CA ILE A 250 15.19 -13.60 -2.13
C ILE A 250 14.92 -13.23 -0.67
N ARG A 251 13.88 -13.83 -0.11
CA ARG A 251 13.56 -13.75 1.31
C ARG A 251 13.68 -15.12 1.94
N THR A 252 14.29 -15.21 3.12
CA THR A 252 14.20 -16.40 3.97
C THR A 252 13.45 -16.08 5.25
N THR A 253 12.64 -17.02 5.70
CA THR A 253 11.89 -16.90 6.95
C THR A 253 12.20 -18.10 7.82
N LEU A 254 12.69 -17.83 9.03
CA LEU A 254 12.95 -18.83 10.09
C LEU A 254 11.99 -18.53 11.25
N LYS A 255 11.28 -19.56 11.71
CA LYS A 255 10.45 -19.54 12.92
C LYS A 255 11.04 -20.57 13.89
N PHE A 256 11.33 -20.15 15.10
CA PHE A 256 11.88 -20.98 16.20
C PHE A 256 11.05 -20.77 17.46
#